data_374b79fc04ad0f81151ef436b917d304
#
_entry.id   374b79fc04ad0f81151ef436b917d304
#
_cell.length_a   1.000
_cell.length_b   1.000
_cell.length_c   1.000
_cell.angle_alpha   90.00
_cell.angle_beta   90.00
_cell.angle_gamma   90.00
#
_symmetry.space_group_name_H-M   'P 1'
#
loop_
_entity.id
_entity.type
_entity.pdbx_description
1 polymer ?
#
loop_
_entity_poly.entity_id
_entity_poly.type
_entity_poly.pdbx_seq_one_letter_code
_entity_poly.pdbx_strand_id
1 'polypeptide(L)'
;MIFKPMKVIDKTGYEVILRNAEINDAEDLIKYLKITTSETPYLIREPDEVTLSLEQEQNFIQRVMDSDRELMLVAIIDGKHIGNCSLMGIGEYRRYHHRCSVAIALYQEYCGRGIGKIMMQTVLEIAKEIGYEQAELEVIADNKNAIALYENLGFEKYGHFPNNMQYGNGKYADAYWMMKKL
;
A
#
# COMPACT_ATOMS: atom_id res chain seq x y z
N MET A 1 3.72 -14.44 -5.20
CA MET A 1 3.05 -14.27 -6.54
C MET A 1 3.92 -13.40 -7.43
N ILE A 2 4.01 -13.72 -8.73
CA ILE A 2 4.77 -12.92 -9.70
C ILE A 2 3.77 -12.21 -10.63
N PHE A 3 3.79 -10.88 -10.59
CA PHE A 3 3.00 -10.01 -11.45
C PHE A 3 3.81 -9.67 -12.71
N LYS A 4 3.20 -9.81 -13.89
CA LYS A 4 3.86 -9.42 -15.14
C LYS A 4 4.00 -7.89 -15.21
N PRO A 5 5.22 -7.35 -15.37
CA PRO A 5 5.40 -5.91 -15.43
C PRO A 5 4.51 -5.26 -16.49
N MET A 6 3.92 -4.11 -16.14
CA MET A 6 3.10 -3.32 -17.05
C MET A 6 3.54 -1.86 -17.07
N LYS A 7 3.35 -1.21 -18.20
CA LYS A 7 3.62 0.22 -18.40
C LYS A 7 2.30 0.97 -18.43
N VAL A 8 2.24 2.05 -17.70
CA VAL A 8 1.11 2.97 -17.67
C VAL A 8 1.61 4.41 -17.84
N ILE A 9 0.74 5.30 -18.29
CA ILE A 9 1.06 6.73 -18.39
C ILE A 9 0.32 7.45 -17.27
N ASP A 10 1.01 8.26 -16.49
CA ASP A 10 0.40 9.08 -15.47
C ASP A 10 -0.26 10.34 -16.06
N LYS A 11 -0.96 11.11 -15.25
CA LYS A 11 -1.67 12.32 -15.70
C LYS A 11 -0.73 13.43 -16.23
N THR A 12 0.57 13.34 -15.95
CA THR A 12 1.59 14.31 -16.38
C THR A 12 2.34 13.86 -17.63
N GLY A 13 1.99 12.68 -18.19
CA GLY A 13 2.58 12.13 -19.41
C GLY A 13 3.82 11.27 -19.21
N TYR A 14 4.23 10.99 -17.97
CA TYR A 14 5.38 10.11 -17.70
C TYR A 14 4.97 8.64 -17.73
N GLU A 15 5.87 7.81 -18.30
CA GLU A 15 5.75 6.36 -18.24
C GLU A 15 6.07 5.88 -16.81
N VAL A 16 5.17 5.09 -16.24
CA VAL A 16 5.33 4.43 -14.96
C VAL A 16 5.35 2.93 -15.19
N ILE A 17 6.38 2.24 -14.72
CA ILE A 17 6.46 0.79 -14.73
C ILE A 17 5.92 0.27 -13.40
N LEU A 18 4.91 -0.58 -13.46
CA LEU A 18 4.40 -1.32 -12.31
C LEU A 18 4.94 -2.76 -12.38
N ARG A 19 5.57 -3.24 -11.32
CA ARG A 19 6.10 -4.60 -11.21
C ARG A 19 6.11 -5.10 -9.77
N ASN A 20 6.40 -6.37 -9.56
CA ASN A 20 6.73 -6.87 -8.23
C ASN A 20 7.94 -6.13 -7.65
N ALA A 21 7.96 -6.01 -6.32
CA ALA A 21 9.20 -5.80 -5.61
C ALA A 21 10.13 -7.01 -5.83
N GLU A 22 11.41 -6.75 -5.99
CA GLU A 22 12.49 -7.73 -6.14
C GLU A 22 13.47 -7.61 -4.96
N ILE A 23 14.23 -8.66 -4.69
CA ILE A 23 15.20 -8.67 -3.57
C ILE A 23 16.15 -7.47 -3.62
N ASN A 24 16.55 -7.07 -4.83
CA ASN A 24 17.45 -5.93 -5.03
C ASN A 24 16.80 -4.56 -4.74
N ASP A 25 15.48 -4.49 -4.59
CA ASP A 25 14.79 -3.25 -4.21
C ASP A 25 14.85 -2.97 -2.70
N ALA A 26 15.34 -3.91 -1.88
CA ALA A 26 15.26 -3.83 -0.43
C ALA A 26 15.88 -2.55 0.16
N GLU A 27 17.03 -2.11 -0.36
CA GLU A 27 17.67 -0.86 0.08
C GLU A 27 16.82 0.38 -0.26
N ASP A 28 16.28 0.42 -1.48
CA ASP A 28 15.40 1.51 -1.92
C ASP A 28 14.07 1.51 -1.15
N LEU A 29 13.52 0.35 -0.80
CA LEU A 29 12.30 0.22 0.00
C LEU A 29 12.51 0.68 1.45
N ILE A 30 13.66 0.37 2.08
CA ILE A 30 14.00 0.89 3.41
C ILE A 30 14.12 2.42 3.36
N LYS A 31 14.80 2.95 2.34
CA LYS A 31 14.92 4.41 2.14
C LYS A 31 13.56 5.05 1.91
N TYR A 32 12.74 4.43 1.08
CA TYR A 32 11.36 4.86 0.80
C TYR A 32 10.52 4.93 2.09
N LEU A 33 10.57 3.91 2.95
CA LEU A 33 9.86 3.92 4.22
C LEU A 33 10.29 5.09 5.10
N LYS A 34 11.60 5.37 5.22
CA LYS A 34 12.13 6.50 6.00
C LYS A 34 11.64 7.85 5.48
N ILE A 35 11.60 8.01 4.16
CA ILE A 35 11.18 9.27 3.53
C ILE A 35 9.66 9.44 3.68
N THR A 36 8.88 8.44 3.28
CA THR A 36 7.41 8.55 3.31
C THR A 36 6.86 8.75 4.72
N THR A 37 7.45 8.12 5.74
CA THR A 37 7.05 8.35 7.15
C THR A 37 7.38 9.78 7.60
N SER A 38 8.39 10.44 7.03
CA SER A 38 8.70 11.85 7.33
C SER A 38 7.83 12.85 6.55
N GLU A 39 7.29 12.43 5.39
CA GLU A 39 6.47 13.29 4.53
C GLU A 39 5.01 13.40 4.97
N THR A 40 4.52 12.45 5.78
CA THR A 40 3.11 12.42 6.17
C THR A 40 2.92 11.82 7.57
N PRO A 41 1.99 12.36 8.37
CA PRO A 41 1.64 11.81 9.68
C PRO A 41 0.64 10.64 9.60
N TYR A 42 0.29 10.18 8.41
CA TYR A 42 -0.79 9.18 8.22
C TYR A 42 -0.30 7.73 8.13
N LEU A 43 1.01 7.49 8.21
CA LEU A 43 1.59 6.15 8.26
C LEU A 43 1.77 5.71 9.71
N ILE A 44 1.69 4.40 9.93
CA ILE A 44 1.70 3.81 11.28
C ILE A 44 3.04 3.98 12.01
N ARG A 45 4.14 4.15 11.30
CA ARG A 45 5.48 4.31 11.88
C ARG A 45 5.89 5.76 11.95
N GLU A 46 6.52 6.15 13.03
CA GLU A 46 7.33 7.37 13.07
C GLU A 46 8.66 7.15 12.31
N PRO A 47 9.30 8.19 11.77
CA PRO A 47 10.52 8.04 10.96
C PRO A 47 11.67 7.31 11.67
N ASP A 48 11.81 7.47 12.98
CA ASP A 48 12.84 6.84 13.82
C ASP A 48 12.55 5.36 14.15
N GLU A 49 11.32 4.92 13.93
CA GLU A 49 10.92 3.51 14.07
C GLU A 49 11.28 2.66 12.83
N VAL A 50 11.74 3.28 11.74
CA VAL A 50 12.18 2.54 10.55
C VAL A 50 13.60 2.05 10.75
N THR A 51 13.74 0.96 11.50
CA THR A 51 15.02 0.33 11.91
C THR A 51 15.29 -0.98 11.19
N LEU A 52 14.59 -1.26 10.08
CA LEU A 52 14.74 -2.51 9.33
C LEU A 52 16.18 -2.68 8.81
N SER A 53 16.74 -3.89 9.00
CA SER A 53 17.97 -4.28 8.34
C SER A 53 17.70 -4.67 6.87
N LEU A 54 18.75 -4.63 6.05
CA LEU A 54 18.66 -5.08 4.66
C LEU A 54 18.16 -6.53 4.56
N GLU A 55 18.69 -7.41 5.42
CA GLU A 55 18.30 -8.81 5.48
C GLU A 55 16.82 -9.00 5.85
N GLN A 56 16.30 -8.22 6.80
CA GLN A 56 14.88 -8.28 7.18
C GLN A 56 13.98 -7.89 6.01
N GLU A 57 14.32 -6.82 5.27
CA GLU A 57 13.54 -6.39 4.12
C GLU A 57 13.64 -7.39 2.97
N GLN A 58 14.83 -7.93 2.69
CA GLN A 58 15.02 -8.99 1.68
C GLN A 58 14.18 -10.23 2.00
N ASN A 59 14.18 -10.68 3.25
CA ASN A 59 13.38 -11.82 3.71
C ASN A 59 11.87 -11.54 3.59
N PHE A 60 11.43 -10.31 3.88
CA PHE A 60 10.04 -9.91 3.69
C PHE A 60 9.64 -9.93 2.22
N ILE A 61 10.45 -9.35 1.33
CA ILE A 61 10.21 -9.37 -0.12
C ILE A 61 10.15 -10.81 -0.64
N GLN A 62 11.11 -11.66 -0.24
CA GLN A 62 11.14 -13.06 -0.65
C GLN A 62 9.87 -13.80 -0.22
N ARG A 63 9.44 -13.63 1.03
CA ARG A 63 8.21 -14.23 1.54
C ARG A 63 6.98 -13.82 0.70
N VAL A 64 6.86 -12.54 0.36
CA VAL A 64 5.75 -12.04 -0.47
C VAL A 64 5.83 -12.61 -1.90
N MET A 65 7.03 -12.70 -2.48
CA MET A 65 7.22 -13.29 -3.82
C MET A 65 6.84 -14.78 -3.86
N ASP A 66 7.15 -15.53 -2.80
CA ASP A 66 6.84 -16.95 -2.69
C ASP A 66 5.36 -17.23 -2.37
N SER A 67 4.62 -16.23 -1.94
CA SER A 67 3.19 -16.36 -1.64
C SER A 67 2.35 -16.37 -2.92
N ASP A 68 1.35 -17.25 -2.98
CA ASP A 68 0.34 -17.25 -4.05
C ASP A 68 -0.77 -16.22 -3.82
N ARG A 69 -0.79 -15.58 -2.66
CA ARG A 69 -1.90 -14.74 -2.21
C ARG A 69 -1.50 -13.33 -1.79
N GLU A 70 -0.22 -13.01 -1.86
CA GLU A 70 0.31 -11.71 -1.47
C GLU A 70 1.09 -11.07 -2.61
N LEU A 71 1.06 -9.76 -2.70
CA LEU A 71 1.77 -8.99 -3.71
C LEU A 71 2.29 -7.69 -3.08
N MET A 72 3.54 -7.36 -3.38
CA MET A 72 4.06 -6.00 -3.24
C MET A 72 4.30 -5.44 -4.64
N LEU A 73 3.43 -4.55 -5.07
CA LEU A 73 3.52 -3.85 -6.34
C LEU A 73 4.29 -2.55 -6.14
N VAL A 74 5.39 -2.37 -6.87
CA VAL A 74 6.19 -1.14 -6.88
C VAL A 74 5.95 -0.35 -8.15
N ALA A 75 6.02 0.97 -8.04
CA ALA A 75 5.97 1.90 -9.16
C ALA A 75 7.35 2.52 -9.41
N ILE A 76 7.79 2.52 -10.66
CA ILE A 76 9.11 2.98 -11.10
C ILE A 76 8.92 4.04 -12.19
N ILE A 77 9.59 5.19 -12.06
CA ILE A 77 9.73 6.22 -13.09
C ILE A 77 11.23 6.47 -13.31
N ASP A 78 11.70 6.39 -14.55
CA ASP A 78 13.09 6.62 -14.92
C ASP A 78 14.10 5.83 -14.06
N GLY A 79 13.74 4.56 -13.72
CA GLY A 79 14.55 3.69 -12.89
C GLY A 79 14.47 3.98 -11.37
N LYS A 80 13.75 5.01 -10.94
CA LYS A 80 13.59 5.40 -9.53
C LYS A 80 12.30 4.77 -8.97
N HIS A 81 12.41 4.11 -7.83
CA HIS A 81 11.27 3.69 -7.03
C HIS A 81 10.51 4.91 -6.48
N ILE A 82 9.20 4.99 -6.72
CA ILE A 82 8.38 6.15 -6.36
C ILE A 82 7.22 5.83 -5.40
N GLY A 83 6.96 4.58 -5.15
CA GLY A 83 5.92 4.14 -4.22
C GLY A 83 5.59 2.67 -4.34
N ASN A 84 4.86 2.15 -3.39
CA ASN A 84 4.37 0.78 -3.40
C ASN A 84 2.88 0.67 -3.05
N CYS A 85 2.29 -0.46 -3.45
CA CYS A 85 0.96 -0.88 -3.08
C CYS A 85 1.01 -2.36 -2.71
N SER A 86 0.52 -2.73 -1.54
CA SER A 86 0.55 -4.10 -1.06
C SER A 86 -0.83 -4.74 -1.03
N LEU A 87 -0.86 -6.06 -1.28
CA LEU A 87 -1.97 -6.96 -1.11
C LEU A 87 -1.53 -8.05 -0.13
N MET A 88 -2.20 -8.18 0.99
CA MET A 88 -1.90 -9.16 2.03
C MET A 88 -3.16 -9.89 2.46
N GLY A 89 -3.08 -11.22 2.68
CA GLY A 89 -4.19 -11.98 3.24
C GLY A 89 -4.48 -11.60 4.68
N ILE A 90 -5.75 -11.54 5.07
CA ILE A 90 -6.15 -11.32 6.47
C ILE A 90 -6.26 -12.67 7.16
N GLY A 91 -5.13 -13.16 7.70
CA GLY A 91 -5.03 -14.40 8.44
C GLY A 91 -5.03 -15.66 7.57
N GLU A 92 -4.50 -16.74 8.16
CA GLU A 92 -4.26 -18.02 7.48
C GLU A 92 -5.42 -19.01 7.55
N TYR A 93 -6.42 -18.71 8.39
CA TYR A 93 -7.54 -19.62 8.62
C TYR A 93 -8.57 -19.55 7.50
N ARG A 94 -9.11 -20.70 7.11
CA ARG A 94 -10.10 -20.83 6.01
C ARG A 94 -11.29 -19.87 6.11
N ARG A 95 -11.71 -19.50 7.32
CA ARG A 95 -12.82 -18.56 7.55
C ARG A 95 -12.49 -17.11 7.16
N TYR A 96 -11.20 -16.77 7.01
CA TYR A 96 -10.71 -15.44 6.59
C TYR A 96 -10.15 -15.42 5.16
N HIS A 97 -10.09 -16.57 4.48
CA HIS A 97 -9.48 -16.69 3.15
C HIS A 97 -10.11 -15.80 2.07
N HIS A 98 -11.36 -15.38 2.27
CA HIS A 98 -12.05 -14.48 1.34
C HIS A 98 -11.66 -13.01 1.52
N ARG A 99 -10.83 -12.68 2.52
CA ARG A 99 -10.50 -11.29 2.90
C ARG A 99 -9.03 -10.98 2.66
N CYS A 100 -8.76 -9.78 2.16
CA CYS A 100 -7.42 -9.24 2.05
C CYS A 100 -7.35 -7.81 2.58
N SER A 101 -6.17 -7.39 3.00
CA SER A 101 -5.85 -5.99 3.27
C SER A 101 -5.05 -5.40 2.12
N VAL A 102 -5.27 -4.12 1.85
CA VAL A 102 -4.51 -3.35 0.88
C VAL A 102 -3.97 -2.09 1.53
N ALA A 103 -2.75 -1.72 1.16
CA ALA A 103 -2.13 -0.48 1.61
C ALA A 103 -1.35 0.15 0.47
N ILE A 104 -1.29 1.48 0.45
CA ILE A 104 -0.56 2.24 -0.56
C ILE A 104 0.09 3.47 0.04
N ALA A 105 1.32 3.75 -0.39
CA ALA A 105 1.93 5.06 -0.23
C ALA A 105 2.82 5.37 -1.44
N LEU A 106 2.97 6.66 -1.72
CA LEU A 106 3.84 7.23 -2.76
C LEU A 106 4.65 8.34 -2.12
N TYR A 107 5.85 8.62 -2.62
CA TYR A 107 6.50 9.89 -2.29
C TYR A 107 5.55 11.05 -2.59
N GLN A 108 5.57 12.08 -1.75
CA GLN A 108 4.63 13.20 -1.84
C GLN A 108 4.67 13.90 -3.20
N GLU A 109 5.86 14.01 -3.81
CA GLU A 109 6.07 14.63 -5.13
C GLU A 109 5.35 13.89 -6.28
N TYR A 110 4.97 12.60 -6.09
CA TYR A 110 4.23 11.80 -7.08
C TYR A 110 2.75 11.66 -6.76
N CYS A 111 2.29 12.24 -5.65
CA CYS A 111 0.87 12.27 -5.31
C CYS A 111 0.07 13.17 -6.27
N GLY A 112 -1.22 12.89 -6.44
CA GLY A 112 -2.10 13.67 -7.33
C GLY A 112 -1.96 13.37 -8.83
N ARG A 113 -0.95 12.62 -9.26
CA ARG A 113 -0.66 12.27 -10.66
C ARG A 113 -1.50 11.07 -11.20
N GLY A 114 -2.39 10.51 -10.38
CA GLY A 114 -3.24 9.36 -10.77
C GLY A 114 -2.59 7.99 -10.56
N ILE A 115 -1.30 7.93 -10.24
CA ILE A 115 -0.53 6.70 -10.07
C ILE A 115 -1.15 5.81 -9.00
N GLY A 116 -1.47 6.37 -7.82
CA GLY A 116 -2.08 5.63 -6.72
C GLY A 116 -3.41 4.97 -7.09
N LYS A 117 -4.22 5.64 -7.93
CA LYS A 117 -5.47 5.05 -8.42
C LYS A 117 -5.21 3.82 -9.31
N ILE A 118 -4.26 3.94 -10.24
CA ILE A 118 -3.90 2.84 -11.15
C ILE A 118 -3.35 1.65 -10.35
N MET A 119 -2.42 1.89 -9.42
CA MET A 119 -1.85 0.84 -8.57
C MET A 119 -2.92 0.12 -7.76
N MET A 120 -3.81 0.85 -7.11
CA MET A 120 -4.91 0.27 -6.33
C MET A 120 -5.87 -0.53 -7.22
N GLN A 121 -6.24 -0.02 -8.40
CA GLN A 121 -7.09 -0.77 -9.35
C GLN A 121 -6.43 -2.08 -9.75
N THR A 122 -5.15 -2.05 -10.12
CA THR A 122 -4.37 -3.25 -10.48
C THR A 122 -4.36 -4.26 -9.34
N VAL A 123 -4.09 -3.83 -8.11
CA VAL A 123 -4.05 -4.73 -6.94
C VAL A 123 -5.43 -5.32 -6.64
N LEU A 124 -6.51 -4.54 -6.77
CA LEU A 124 -7.88 -5.02 -6.55
C LEU A 124 -8.33 -6.02 -7.62
N GLU A 125 -7.95 -5.82 -8.88
CA GLU A 125 -8.19 -6.76 -9.97
C GLU A 125 -7.48 -8.10 -9.71
N ILE A 126 -6.19 -8.05 -9.33
CA ILE A 126 -5.42 -9.24 -8.96
C ILE A 126 -6.06 -9.93 -7.74
N ALA A 127 -6.45 -9.19 -6.71
CA ALA A 127 -7.10 -9.75 -5.53
C ALA A 127 -8.34 -10.55 -5.90
N LYS A 128 -9.17 -10.00 -6.79
CA LYS A 128 -10.36 -10.69 -7.31
C LYS A 128 -10.01 -11.95 -8.10
N GLU A 129 -9.02 -11.88 -9.00
CA GLU A 129 -8.58 -13.00 -9.84
C GLU A 129 -8.08 -14.19 -9.02
N ILE A 130 -7.40 -13.94 -7.89
CA ILE A 130 -6.87 -14.99 -7.00
C ILE A 130 -7.88 -15.46 -5.93
N GLY A 131 -9.14 -14.98 -6.03
CA GLY A 131 -10.26 -15.47 -5.24
C GLY A 131 -10.50 -14.77 -3.90
N TYR A 132 -10.01 -13.54 -3.73
CA TYR A 132 -10.51 -12.69 -2.65
C TYR A 132 -11.88 -12.12 -3.03
N GLU A 133 -12.76 -12.02 -2.05
CA GLU A 133 -14.12 -11.50 -2.22
C GLU A 133 -14.27 -10.11 -1.57
N GLN A 134 -13.31 -9.74 -0.71
CA GLN A 134 -13.36 -8.52 0.07
C GLN A 134 -11.96 -7.96 0.31
N ALA A 135 -11.77 -6.68 -0.03
CA ALA A 135 -10.57 -5.91 0.29
C ALA A 135 -10.86 -4.90 1.40
N GLU A 136 -9.95 -4.80 2.36
CA GLU A 136 -10.07 -3.95 3.54
C GLU A 136 -8.85 -3.05 3.70
N LEU A 137 -9.07 -1.89 4.31
CA LEU A 137 -8.01 -0.98 4.69
C LEU A 137 -8.41 -0.15 5.92
N GLU A 138 -7.38 0.39 6.57
CA GLU A 138 -7.54 1.42 7.58
C GLU A 138 -6.99 2.75 7.04
N VAL A 139 -7.66 3.85 7.35
CA VAL A 139 -7.25 5.20 6.95
C VAL A 139 -7.50 6.20 8.07
N ILE A 140 -6.52 7.05 8.35
CA ILE A 140 -6.66 8.14 9.31
C ILE A 140 -7.74 9.11 8.82
N ALA A 141 -8.66 9.48 9.73
CA ALA A 141 -9.87 10.25 9.42
C ALA A 141 -9.58 11.64 8.79
N ASP A 142 -8.40 12.19 9.07
CA ASP A 142 -7.93 13.47 8.52
C ASP A 142 -7.26 13.34 7.14
N ASN A 143 -6.94 12.12 6.69
CA ASN A 143 -6.36 11.88 5.36
C ASN A 143 -7.44 11.93 4.25
N LYS A 144 -7.95 13.14 4.00
CA LYS A 144 -9.06 13.37 3.05
C LYS A 144 -8.74 12.90 1.63
N ASN A 145 -7.46 13.04 1.21
CA ASN A 145 -7.01 12.62 -0.12
C ASN A 145 -7.07 11.10 -0.31
N ALA A 146 -6.60 10.34 0.68
CA ALA A 146 -6.67 8.89 0.64
C ALA A 146 -8.12 8.40 0.74
N ILE A 147 -8.93 8.98 1.63
CA ILE A 147 -10.36 8.65 1.74
C ILE A 147 -11.07 8.86 0.40
N ALA A 148 -10.87 10.00 -0.24
CA ALA A 148 -11.47 10.28 -1.55
C ALA A 148 -11.01 9.29 -2.63
N LEU A 149 -9.73 8.86 -2.61
CA LEU A 149 -9.22 7.82 -3.50
C LEU A 149 -9.97 6.50 -3.27
N TYR A 150 -10.11 6.07 -2.03
CA TYR A 150 -10.75 4.80 -1.69
C TYR A 150 -12.25 4.81 -1.99
N GLU A 151 -12.96 5.89 -1.66
CA GLU A 151 -14.39 6.08 -2.02
C GLU A 151 -14.60 6.03 -3.54
N ASN A 152 -13.72 6.69 -4.33
CA ASN A 152 -13.75 6.63 -5.80
C ASN A 152 -13.45 5.23 -6.38
N LEU A 153 -12.82 4.36 -5.61
CA LEU A 153 -12.58 2.96 -5.96
C LEU A 153 -13.69 2.02 -5.46
N GLY A 154 -14.71 2.58 -4.79
CA GLY A 154 -15.86 1.84 -4.30
C GLY A 154 -15.66 1.20 -2.92
N PHE A 155 -14.71 1.71 -2.13
CA PHE A 155 -14.65 1.36 -0.71
C PHE A 155 -15.69 2.15 0.08
N GLU A 156 -16.30 1.48 1.06
CA GLU A 156 -17.26 2.05 1.98
C GLU A 156 -16.71 2.00 3.42
N LYS A 157 -17.00 3.04 4.21
CA LYS A 157 -16.69 3.05 5.64
C LYS A 157 -17.62 2.11 6.37
N TYR A 158 -17.07 1.14 7.09
CA TYR A 158 -17.85 0.22 7.90
C TYR A 158 -17.55 0.32 9.41
N GLY A 159 -16.51 1.06 9.79
CA GLY A 159 -16.15 1.27 11.18
C GLY A 159 -15.43 2.60 11.39
N HIS A 160 -15.57 3.14 12.60
CA HIS A 160 -14.86 4.32 13.11
C HIS A 160 -14.15 3.91 14.39
N PHE A 161 -12.85 4.17 14.45
CA PHE A 161 -12.01 3.87 15.59
C PHE A 161 -11.52 5.20 16.21
N PRO A 162 -12.12 5.66 17.32
CA PRO A 162 -11.66 6.87 18.01
C PRO A 162 -10.28 6.65 18.63
N ASN A 163 -9.44 7.69 18.56
CA ASN A 163 -8.09 7.66 19.13
C ASN A 163 -7.24 6.47 18.66
N ASN A 164 -7.35 6.12 17.40
CA ASN A 164 -6.65 4.96 16.82
C ASN A 164 -5.13 5.11 16.83
N MET A 165 -4.64 6.32 16.59
CA MET A 165 -3.21 6.64 16.53
C MET A 165 -2.87 7.75 17.49
N GLN A 166 -1.79 7.60 18.26
CA GLN A 166 -1.23 8.66 19.09
C GLN A 166 0.05 9.20 18.44
N TYR A 167 0.10 10.50 18.20
CA TYR A 167 1.30 11.17 17.68
C TYR A 167 2.28 11.50 18.81
N GLY A 168 3.57 11.67 18.48
CA GLY A 168 4.62 12.01 19.43
C GLY A 168 4.38 13.30 20.22
N ASN A 169 3.51 14.20 19.75
CA ASN A 169 3.09 15.40 20.45
C ASN A 169 1.91 15.18 21.44
N GLY A 170 1.48 13.92 21.63
CA GLY A 170 0.39 13.52 22.53
C GLY A 170 -1.02 13.70 21.95
N LYS A 171 -1.17 14.18 20.72
CA LYS A 171 -2.47 14.24 20.04
C LYS A 171 -2.89 12.88 19.52
N TYR A 172 -4.18 12.66 19.45
CA TYR A 172 -4.75 11.44 18.87
C TYR A 172 -5.37 11.73 17.52
N ALA A 173 -5.40 10.71 16.66
CA ALA A 173 -6.15 10.70 15.42
C ALA A 173 -7.11 9.52 15.41
N ASP A 174 -8.31 9.76 14.89
CA ASP A 174 -9.28 8.73 14.60
C ASP A 174 -8.93 8.05 13.29
N ALA A 175 -9.43 6.82 13.10
CA ALA A 175 -9.35 6.11 11.84
C ALA A 175 -10.71 5.61 11.39
N TYR A 176 -10.85 5.41 10.07
CA TYR A 176 -11.95 4.65 9.48
C TYR A 176 -11.44 3.31 8.99
N TRP A 177 -12.20 2.28 9.26
CA TRP A 177 -12.09 1.03 8.52
C TRP A 177 -12.99 1.08 7.31
N MET A 178 -12.39 0.81 6.15
CA MET A 178 -13.08 0.80 4.88
C MET A 178 -12.96 -0.56 4.22
N MET A 179 -14.00 -0.98 3.52
CA MET A 179 -14.01 -2.24 2.81
C MET A 179 -14.67 -2.09 1.43
N LYS A 180 -14.27 -2.97 0.52
CA LYS A 180 -14.86 -3.12 -0.82
C LYS A 180 -15.11 -4.58 -1.09
N LYS A 181 -16.29 -4.94 -1.62
CA LYS A 181 -16.55 -6.24 -2.25
C LYS A 181 -15.93 -6.26 -3.64
N LEU A 182 -15.22 -7.33 -3.97
CA LEU A 182 -14.46 -7.51 -5.21
C LEU A 182 -15.27 -8.20 -6.31
#